data_1dc064ef4252c4d3530e46a3bf5302fd
#
_entry.id   1dc064ef4252c4d3530e46a3bf5302fd
#
_cell.length_a   1.000
_cell.length_b   1.000
_cell.length_c   1.000
_cell.angle_alpha   90.00
_cell.angle_beta   90.00
_cell.angle_gamma   90.00
#
_symmetry.space_group_name_H-M   'P 1'
#
loop_
_entity.id
_entity.type
_entity.pdbx_description
1 polymer ?
#
loop_
_entity_poly.entity_id
_entity_poly.type
_entity_poly.pdbx_seq_one_letter_code
_entity_poly.pdbx_strand_id
1 'polypeptide(L)'
;MATVQASASGTFRIGGDLEVNRLGFGAMRITGKGIWGEPADAAKAKATLARLPERGVNLIDTADSYGPYVSEDLIREVLHPYKGLVIATKGGLTRHGPDVWAPVGRPEYLRQCVLMSLRRLGVERIDLWQLHRIDAKVPRDEQFGVIRDMQNEGLIRHVGLSEVNVEEIEAAAPFFKVATVQNLYNLGNRKSEAVLDYAEKHGIGFIPWYPLAAGELAKERSVLSKIAQKLGATTGQVAIAWLLKRSPVMLPIPGTGDPGHLEENVKGAALNLSQDDFEALEHAVKTP
;
A
#
# COMPACT_ATOMS: atom_id res chain seq x y z
N MET A 1 26.69 13.46 4.75
CA MET A 1 25.58 13.60 3.80
C MET A 1 24.28 13.60 4.58
N ALA A 2 23.32 14.47 4.27
CA ALA A 2 22.00 14.44 4.92
C ALA A 2 21.30 13.11 4.61
N THR A 3 20.62 12.54 5.62
CA THR A 3 19.88 11.29 5.45
C THR A 3 18.65 11.55 4.59
N VAL A 4 18.45 10.75 3.55
CA VAL A 4 17.26 10.85 2.66
C VAL A 4 16.00 10.56 3.46
N GLN A 5 14.96 11.36 3.22
CA GLN A 5 13.64 11.25 3.83
C GLN A 5 12.59 10.87 2.79
N ALA A 6 11.53 10.18 3.21
CA ALA A 6 10.42 9.83 2.33
C ALA A 6 9.71 11.07 1.76
N SER A 7 9.79 12.23 2.43
CA SER A 7 9.27 13.51 1.93
C SER A 7 9.86 13.95 0.59
N ALA A 8 11.05 13.45 0.22
CA ALA A 8 11.63 13.68 -1.11
C ALA A 8 10.75 13.13 -2.25
N SER A 9 9.82 12.20 -1.98
CA SER A 9 8.84 11.69 -2.94
C SER A 9 7.73 12.69 -3.28
N GLY A 10 7.66 13.84 -2.60
CA GLY A 10 6.51 14.74 -2.66
C GLY A 10 5.34 14.26 -1.79
N THR A 11 4.25 15.02 -1.77
CA THR A 11 3.07 14.72 -0.95
C THR A 11 1.83 14.43 -1.81
N PHE A 12 0.86 13.76 -1.21
CA PHE A 12 -0.48 13.53 -1.77
C PHE A 12 -1.52 13.70 -0.66
N ARG A 13 -2.72 14.20 -0.99
CA ARG A 13 -3.82 14.36 -0.04
C ARG A 13 -4.90 13.30 -0.29
N ILE A 14 -4.86 12.23 0.46
CA ILE A 14 -5.89 11.17 0.43
C ILE A 14 -7.24 11.78 0.81
N GLY A 15 -8.26 11.56 -0.03
CA GLY A 15 -9.58 12.14 0.17
C GLY A 15 -9.66 13.67 0.01
N GLY A 16 -8.53 14.34 -0.19
CA GLY A 16 -8.37 15.79 -0.33
C GLY A 16 -7.89 16.51 0.93
N ASP A 17 -7.86 15.84 2.09
CA ASP A 17 -7.57 16.46 3.39
C ASP A 17 -6.56 15.70 4.26
N LEU A 18 -6.19 14.46 3.92
CA LEU A 18 -5.26 13.65 4.67
C LEU A 18 -3.90 13.61 3.95
N GLU A 19 -2.99 14.48 4.35
CA GLU A 19 -1.70 14.63 3.69
C GLU A 19 -0.71 13.54 4.10
N VAL A 20 -0.13 12.88 3.09
CA VAL A 20 0.89 11.85 3.25
C VAL A 20 2.08 12.12 2.32
N ASN A 21 3.28 11.68 2.72
CA ASN A 21 4.39 11.53 1.80
C ASN A 21 4.09 10.38 0.85
N ARG A 22 4.38 10.55 -0.44
CA ARG A 22 3.97 9.57 -1.47
C ARG A 22 4.63 8.21 -1.29
N LEU A 23 5.87 8.16 -0.80
CA LEU A 23 6.51 6.90 -0.43
C LEU A 23 6.04 6.46 0.96
N GLY A 24 5.19 5.44 0.99
CA GLY A 24 4.68 4.80 2.19
C GLY A 24 5.42 3.50 2.54
N PHE A 25 4.83 2.71 3.44
CA PHE A 25 5.35 1.43 3.91
C PHE A 25 4.25 0.37 3.93
N GLY A 26 4.52 -0.81 3.35
CA GLY A 26 3.65 -1.99 3.40
C GLY A 26 4.04 -2.93 4.53
N ALA A 27 3.15 -3.15 5.49
CA ALA A 27 3.41 -3.92 6.69
C ALA A 27 3.18 -5.45 6.54
N MET A 28 2.90 -5.94 5.33
CA MET A 28 2.69 -7.37 5.11
C MET A 28 3.92 -8.22 5.48
N ARG A 29 5.13 -7.70 5.28
CA ARG A 29 6.40 -8.41 5.50
C ARG A 29 6.88 -8.41 6.95
N ILE A 30 6.18 -7.74 7.87
CA ILE A 30 6.48 -7.82 9.31
C ILE A 30 5.74 -8.98 10.01
N THR A 31 5.20 -9.93 9.25
CA THR A 31 4.52 -11.14 9.73
C THR A 31 5.32 -12.40 9.37
N GLY A 32 4.88 -13.55 9.83
CA GLY A 32 5.53 -14.83 9.59
C GLY A 32 5.43 -15.30 8.13
N LYS A 33 6.04 -16.44 7.86
CA LYS A 33 6.04 -17.06 6.53
C LYS A 33 4.61 -17.34 6.05
N GLY A 34 4.33 -17.05 4.78
CA GLY A 34 2.98 -17.17 4.22
C GLY A 34 2.01 -16.11 4.76
N ILE A 35 2.53 -14.99 5.28
CA ILE A 35 1.75 -13.92 5.92
C ILE A 35 0.89 -14.51 7.06
N TRP A 36 1.51 -15.36 7.88
CA TRP A 36 0.85 -16.15 8.92
C TRP A 36 1.68 -16.19 10.20
N GLY A 37 1.05 -15.85 11.33
CA GLY A 37 1.70 -15.81 12.64
C GLY A 37 2.73 -14.69 12.79
N GLU A 38 3.46 -14.77 13.88
CA GLU A 38 4.52 -13.83 14.25
C GLU A 38 5.71 -13.90 13.29
N PRO A 39 6.42 -12.77 13.07
CA PRO A 39 7.67 -12.80 12.31
C PRO A 39 8.73 -13.63 13.05
N ALA A 40 9.61 -14.26 12.29
CA ALA A 40 10.72 -15.03 12.86
C ALA A 40 11.65 -14.18 13.76
N ASP A 41 11.76 -12.89 13.48
CA ASP A 41 12.50 -11.91 14.28
C ASP A 41 11.59 -10.71 14.58
N ALA A 42 10.83 -10.82 15.66
CA ALA A 42 9.92 -9.76 16.11
C ALA A 42 10.67 -8.48 16.53
N ALA A 43 11.87 -8.60 17.09
CA ALA A 43 12.68 -7.45 17.48
C ALA A 43 13.09 -6.63 16.24
N LYS A 44 13.49 -7.31 15.19
CA LYS A 44 13.87 -6.68 13.91
C LYS A 44 12.67 -6.02 13.22
N ALA A 45 11.50 -6.68 13.21
CA ALA A 45 10.26 -6.12 12.70
C ALA A 45 9.85 -4.85 13.45
N LYS A 46 9.90 -4.86 14.78
CA LYS A 46 9.63 -3.69 15.63
C LYS A 46 10.66 -2.56 15.40
N ALA A 47 11.94 -2.88 15.27
CA ALA A 47 12.97 -1.90 14.94
C ALA A 47 12.74 -1.25 13.56
N THR A 48 12.23 -2.00 12.59
CA THR A 48 11.83 -1.46 11.28
C THR A 48 10.68 -0.46 11.43
N LEU A 49 9.63 -0.83 12.17
CA LEU A 49 8.49 0.06 12.41
C LEU A 49 8.89 1.35 13.13
N ALA A 50 9.73 1.25 14.17
CA ALA A 50 10.18 2.41 14.94
C ALA A 50 10.96 3.44 14.09
N ARG A 51 11.60 3.00 13.01
CA ARG A 51 12.35 3.89 12.09
C ARG A 51 11.47 4.64 11.10
N LEU A 52 10.22 4.24 10.88
CA LEU A 52 9.36 4.85 9.87
C LEU A 52 9.19 6.36 10.06
N PRO A 53 8.80 6.86 11.26
CA PRO A 53 8.68 8.30 11.49
C PRO A 53 10.01 9.03 11.33
N GLU A 54 11.13 8.42 11.75
CA GLU A 54 12.48 9.00 11.63
C GLU A 54 12.92 9.17 10.17
N ARG A 55 12.33 8.41 9.26
CA ARG A 55 12.58 8.47 7.80
C ARG A 55 11.48 9.21 7.05
N GLY A 56 10.57 9.88 7.76
CA GLY A 56 9.50 10.64 7.15
C GLY A 56 8.45 9.77 6.44
N VAL A 57 8.40 8.46 6.72
CA VAL A 57 7.36 7.57 6.22
C VAL A 57 6.15 7.74 7.11
N ASN A 58 5.11 8.36 6.59
CA ASN A 58 3.89 8.67 7.35
C ASN A 58 2.62 7.99 6.83
N LEU A 59 2.70 7.23 5.74
CA LEU A 59 1.64 6.32 5.28
C LEU A 59 2.08 4.87 5.53
N ILE A 60 1.36 4.17 6.40
CA ILE A 60 1.61 2.77 6.76
C ILE A 60 0.40 1.94 6.38
N ASP A 61 0.59 1.03 5.42
CA ASP A 61 -0.46 0.15 4.90
C ASP A 61 -0.38 -1.23 5.56
N THR A 62 -1.46 -1.65 6.20
CA THR A 62 -1.62 -2.95 6.82
C THR A 62 -2.95 -3.61 6.45
N ALA A 63 -3.33 -4.70 7.10
CA ALA A 63 -4.63 -5.36 7.02
C ALA A 63 -4.87 -6.23 8.25
N ASP A 64 -6.13 -6.45 8.61
CA ASP A 64 -6.53 -7.41 9.64
C ASP A 64 -6.09 -8.85 9.31
N SER A 65 -6.05 -9.17 8.03
CA SER A 65 -5.68 -10.49 7.50
C SER A 65 -4.17 -10.76 7.49
N TYR A 66 -3.32 -9.77 7.86
CA TYR A 66 -1.87 -9.97 7.93
C TYR A 66 -1.45 -10.57 9.28
N GLY A 67 -1.11 -11.86 9.24
CA GLY A 67 -0.64 -12.62 10.36
C GLY A 67 -1.61 -13.65 11.00
N PRO A 68 -2.96 -13.71 10.84
CA PRO A 68 -3.91 -12.61 10.93
C PRO A 68 -3.73 -11.79 12.22
N TYR A 69 -4.01 -10.50 12.12
CA TYR A 69 -3.98 -9.51 13.21
C TYR A 69 -2.61 -9.07 13.69
N VAL A 70 -1.58 -9.91 13.55
CA VAL A 70 -0.20 -9.67 14.04
C VAL A 70 0.35 -8.32 13.55
N SER A 71 0.11 -7.97 12.29
CA SER A 71 0.61 -6.71 11.74
C SER A 71 -0.01 -5.48 12.42
N GLU A 72 -1.32 -5.48 12.68
CA GLU A 72 -1.99 -4.38 13.40
C GLU A 72 -1.53 -4.30 14.86
N ASP A 73 -1.33 -5.45 15.53
CA ASP A 73 -0.85 -5.52 16.91
C ASP A 73 0.59 -4.97 17.03
N LEU A 74 1.49 -5.35 16.13
CA LEU A 74 2.87 -4.82 16.09
C LEU A 74 2.91 -3.31 15.81
N ILE A 75 2.07 -2.83 14.88
CA ILE A 75 1.93 -1.41 14.57
C ILE A 75 1.46 -0.65 15.81
N ARG A 76 0.47 -1.16 16.53
CA ARG A 76 0.00 -0.54 17.77
C ARG A 76 1.09 -0.50 18.83
N GLU A 77 1.76 -1.62 19.06
CA GLU A 77 2.79 -1.73 20.08
C GLU A 77 3.90 -0.69 19.88
N VAL A 78 4.30 -0.46 18.63
CA VAL A 78 5.48 0.37 18.32
C VAL A 78 5.13 1.82 18.03
N LEU A 79 3.99 2.09 17.38
CA LEU A 79 3.72 3.40 16.78
C LEU A 79 2.56 4.17 17.42
N HIS A 80 1.72 3.51 18.27
CA HIS A 80 0.65 4.25 18.97
C HIS A 80 1.25 5.36 19.85
N PRO A 81 0.69 6.57 19.86
CA PRO A 81 -0.62 7.03 19.37
C PRO A 81 -0.63 7.59 17.94
N TYR A 82 0.27 7.16 17.05
CA TYR A 82 0.33 7.50 15.61
C TYR A 82 0.50 8.98 15.30
N LYS A 83 1.23 9.69 16.12
CA LYS A 83 1.42 11.14 15.95
C LYS A 83 2.05 11.47 14.59
N GLY A 84 1.27 12.13 13.72
CA GLY A 84 1.71 12.47 12.36
C GLY A 84 1.78 11.29 11.38
N LEU A 85 1.20 10.13 11.75
CA LEU A 85 1.13 8.93 10.93
C LEU A 85 -0.30 8.65 10.49
N VAL A 86 -0.44 8.11 9.30
CA VAL A 86 -1.69 7.59 8.72
C VAL A 86 -1.58 6.07 8.66
N ILE A 87 -2.46 5.39 9.39
CA ILE A 87 -2.56 3.93 9.33
C ILE A 87 -3.71 3.57 8.40
N ALA A 88 -3.37 2.99 7.26
CA ALA A 88 -4.31 2.40 6.33
C ALA A 88 -4.44 0.92 6.64
N THR A 89 -5.65 0.45 6.93
CA THR A 89 -5.91 -0.99 7.12
C THR A 89 -7.00 -1.49 6.19
N LYS A 90 -7.18 -2.81 6.14
CA LYS A 90 -8.12 -3.48 5.24
C LYS A 90 -8.89 -4.55 5.99
N GLY A 91 -10.08 -4.87 5.50
CA GLY A 91 -10.89 -5.99 5.93
C GLY A 91 -11.64 -6.64 4.78
N GLY A 92 -12.30 -7.77 5.05
CA GLY A 92 -13.06 -8.52 4.04
C GLY A 92 -12.34 -9.74 3.48
N LEU A 93 -11.21 -10.14 4.07
CA LEU A 93 -10.57 -11.42 3.80
C LEU A 93 -10.51 -12.29 5.07
N THR A 94 -10.84 -13.57 4.95
CA THR A 94 -10.53 -14.56 5.97
C THR A 94 -9.26 -15.32 5.60
N ARG A 95 -8.60 -15.86 6.63
CA ARG A 95 -7.37 -16.62 6.51
C ARG A 95 -7.56 -18.00 7.11
N HIS A 96 -7.22 -19.03 6.36
CA HIS A 96 -7.42 -20.44 6.75
C HIS A 96 -6.09 -21.19 6.88
N GLY A 97 -4.96 -20.46 6.76
CA GLY A 97 -3.61 -20.99 6.83
C GLY A 97 -2.62 -20.08 6.09
N PRO A 98 -1.32 -20.43 6.10
CA PRO A 98 -0.30 -19.72 5.34
C PRO A 98 -0.66 -19.62 3.87
N ASP A 99 -0.57 -18.41 3.29
CA ASP A 99 -0.88 -18.10 1.89
C ASP A 99 -2.30 -18.49 1.41
N VAL A 100 -3.22 -18.82 2.32
CA VAL A 100 -4.63 -19.12 2.00
C VAL A 100 -5.49 -17.91 2.34
N TRP A 101 -6.17 -17.39 1.31
CA TRP A 101 -6.97 -16.17 1.38
C TRP A 101 -8.36 -16.42 0.81
N ALA A 102 -9.41 -15.99 1.50
CA ALA A 102 -10.79 -16.11 1.03
C ALA A 102 -11.58 -14.82 1.26
N PRO A 103 -12.15 -14.21 0.19
CA PRO A 103 -13.03 -13.06 0.33
C PRO A 103 -14.30 -13.41 1.12
N VAL A 104 -14.71 -12.52 2.03
CA VAL A 104 -15.97 -12.57 2.76
C VAL A 104 -16.52 -11.15 2.84
N GLY A 105 -17.53 -10.86 1.99
CA GLY A 105 -18.15 -9.55 1.86
C GLY A 105 -19.47 -9.40 2.62
N ARG A 106 -19.81 -10.33 3.53
CA ARG A 106 -21.05 -10.23 4.33
C ARG A 106 -21.03 -8.96 5.18
N PRO A 107 -22.09 -8.15 5.18
CA PRO A 107 -22.14 -6.89 5.92
C PRO A 107 -21.74 -7.01 7.38
N GLU A 108 -22.21 -8.05 8.06
CA GLU A 108 -21.90 -8.32 9.47
C GLU A 108 -20.39 -8.58 9.68
N TYR A 109 -19.78 -9.28 8.73
CA TYR A 109 -18.35 -9.58 8.80
C TYR A 109 -17.50 -8.34 8.51
N LEU A 110 -17.85 -7.55 7.49
CA LEU A 110 -17.15 -6.30 7.19
C LEU A 110 -17.21 -5.33 8.38
N ARG A 111 -18.38 -5.22 9.02
CA ARG A 111 -18.53 -4.42 10.25
C ARG A 111 -17.64 -4.94 11.38
N GLN A 112 -17.62 -6.25 11.57
CA GLN A 112 -16.71 -6.84 12.58
C GLN A 112 -15.24 -6.55 12.25
N CYS A 113 -14.80 -6.64 10.99
CA CYS A 113 -13.44 -6.29 10.59
C CYS A 113 -13.07 -4.87 11.05
N VAL A 114 -13.93 -3.88 10.78
CA VAL A 114 -13.71 -2.48 11.18
C VAL A 114 -13.65 -2.35 12.71
N LEU A 115 -14.62 -2.87 13.44
CA LEU A 115 -14.67 -2.77 14.91
C LEU A 115 -13.46 -3.44 15.58
N MET A 116 -13.02 -4.57 15.04
CA MET A 116 -11.85 -5.27 15.59
C MET A 116 -10.53 -4.59 15.21
N SER A 117 -10.43 -3.96 14.03
CA SER A 117 -9.27 -3.14 13.68
C SER A 117 -9.17 -1.88 14.54
N LEU A 118 -10.30 -1.19 14.81
CA LEU A 118 -10.35 -0.07 15.77
C LEU A 118 -9.79 -0.47 17.13
N ARG A 119 -10.23 -1.63 17.64
CA ARG A 119 -9.76 -2.17 18.92
C ARG A 119 -8.28 -2.50 18.91
N ARG A 120 -7.80 -3.23 17.89
CA ARG A 120 -6.39 -3.63 17.77
C ARG A 120 -5.47 -2.43 17.61
N LEU A 121 -5.84 -1.48 16.74
CA LEU A 121 -5.07 -0.26 16.54
C LEU A 121 -5.20 0.73 17.70
N GLY A 122 -6.21 0.60 18.56
CA GLY A 122 -6.44 1.49 19.69
C GLY A 122 -6.90 2.89 19.29
N VAL A 123 -7.73 2.99 18.26
CA VAL A 123 -8.27 4.26 17.72
C VAL A 123 -9.79 4.23 17.69
N GLU A 124 -10.41 5.41 17.76
CA GLU A 124 -11.87 5.55 17.66
C GLU A 124 -12.35 5.66 16.21
N ARG A 125 -11.45 6.05 15.29
CA ARG A 125 -11.71 6.18 13.85
C ARG A 125 -10.50 5.75 13.04
N ILE A 126 -10.70 4.94 12.00
CA ILE A 126 -9.67 4.57 11.03
C ILE A 126 -9.58 5.66 9.97
N ASP A 127 -8.37 6.19 9.74
CA ASP A 127 -8.16 7.26 8.74
C ASP A 127 -8.39 6.79 7.31
N LEU A 128 -7.90 5.59 6.96
CA LEU A 128 -8.14 4.95 5.66
C LEU A 128 -8.44 3.46 5.87
N TRP A 129 -9.67 3.06 5.58
CA TRP A 129 -10.05 1.65 5.55
C TRP A 129 -10.33 1.21 4.12
N GLN A 130 -9.83 0.04 3.74
CA GLN A 130 -9.92 -0.46 2.38
C GLN A 130 -10.67 -1.80 2.35
N LEU A 131 -11.65 -1.95 1.44
CA LEU A 131 -12.21 -3.26 1.15
C LEU A 131 -11.14 -4.10 0.43
N HIS A 132 -10.65 -5.14 1.10
CA HIS A 132 -9.49 -5.90 0.64
C HIS A 132 -9.77 -6.64 -0.69
N ARG A 133 -10.99 -7.18 -0.84
CA ARG A 133 -11.54 -7.76 -2.09
C ARG A 133 -13.05 -7.62 -2.08
N ILE A 134 -13.63 -7.33 -3.23
CA ILE A 134 -15.06 -7.51 -3.44
C ILE A 134 -15.35 -9.01 -3.45
N ASP A 135 -16.28 -9.45 -2.64
CA ASP A 135 -16.74 -10.86 -2.61
C ASP A 135 -17.82 -11.07 -3.67
N ALA A 136 -17.50 -11.84 -4.71
CA ALA A 136 -18.44 -12.14 -5.78
C ALA A 136 -19.67 -12.97 -5.34
N LYS A 137 -19.65 -13.52 -4.12
CA LYS A 137 -20.76 -14.31 -3.56
C LYS A 137 -21.80 -13.46 -2.81
N VAL A 138 -21.50 -12.19 -2.59
CA VAL A 138 -22.37 -11.23 -1.88
C VAL A 138 -22.68 -10.06 -2.83
N PRO A 139 -23.93 -9.62 -2.92
CA PRO A 139 -24.27 -8.44 -3.73
C PRO A 139 -23.36 -7.25 -3.39
N ARG A 140 -22.80 -6.65 -4.44
CA ARG A 140 -21.82 -5.55 -4.29
C ARG A 140 -22.39 -4.37 -3.51
N ASP A 141 -23.70 -4.07 -3.73
CA ASP A 141 -24.37 -2.96 -3.07
C ASP A 141 -24.54 -3.18 -1.56
N GLU A 142 -24.67 -4.44 -1.10
CA GLU A 142 -24.69 -4.75 0.32
C GLU A 142 -23.33 -4.47 0.98
N GLN A 143 -22.24 -4.83 0.28
CA GLN A 143 -20.88 -4.57 0.74
C GLN A 143 -20.61 -3.06 0.80
N PHE A 144 -20.96 -2.32 -0.25
CA PHE A 144 -20.77 -0.87 -0.29
C PHE A 144 -21.70 -0.14 0.68
N GLY A 145 -22.93 -0.62 0.85
CA GLY A 145 -23.90 -0.07 1.80
C GLY A 145 -23.39 -0.06 3.23
N VAL A 146 -22.90 -1.20 3.73
CA VAL A 146 -22.37 -1.27 5.12
C VAL A 146 -21.11 -0.42 5.30
N ILE A 147 -20.27 -0.29 4.27
CA ILE A 147 -19.08 0.57 4.32
C ILE A 147 -19.49 2.05 4.43
N ARG A 148 -20.46 2.49 3.61
CA ARG A 148 -21.07 3.82 3.72
C ARG A 148 -21.61 4.08 5.13
N ASP A 149 -22.35 3.13 5.68
CA ASP A 149 -22.97 3.27 6.99
C ASP A 149 -21.90 3.42 8.08
N MET A 150 -20.84 2.63 8.05
CA MET A 150 -19.72 2.77 8.97
C MET A 150 -18.95 4.10 8.81
N GLN A 151 -18.86 4.63 7.60
CA GLN A 151 -18.30 5.97 7.35
C GLN A 151 -19.20 7.05 7.93
N ASN A 152 -20.51 6.96 7.75
CA ASN A 152 -21.51 7.90 8.30
C ASN A 152 -21.53 7.86 9.84
N GLU A 153 -21.31 6.71 10.45
CA GLU A 153 -21.17 6.51 11.89
C GLU A 153 -19.84 7.10 12.45
N GLY A 154 -18.92 7.52 11.58
CA GLY A 154 -17.63 8.09 11.98
C GLY A 154 -16.55 7.05 12.31
N LEU A 155 -16.79 5.76 12.06
CA LEU A 155 -15.81 4.69 12.31
C LEU A 155 -14.68 4.70 11.28
N ILE A 156 -14.95 5.17 10.07
CA ILE A 156 -14.03 5.28 8.94
C ILE A 156 -14.04 6.72 8.43
N ARG A 157 -12.84 7.32 8.25
CA ARG A 157 -12.72 8.65 7.62
C ARG A 157 -12.76 8.56 6.11
N HIS A 158 -11.83 7.82 5.50
CA HIS A 158 -11.74 7.62 4.07
C HIS A 158 -11.84 6.14 3.71
N VAL A 159 -12.46 5.87 2.56
CA VAL A 159 -12.65 4.52 2.04
C VAL A 159 -11.77 4.31 0.81
N GLY A 160 -11.10 3.16 0.77
CA GLY A 160 -10.38 2.67 -0.40
C GLY A 160 -10.92 1.33 -0.89
N LEU A 161 -10.55 0.97 -2.10
CA LEU A 161 -10.85 -0.33 -2.71
C LEU A 161 -9.57 -1.03 -3.13
N SER A 162 -9.56 -2.36 -3.17
CA SER A 162 -8.38 -3.13 -3.58
C SER A 162 -8.75 -4.18 -4.62
N GLU A 163 -7.90 -4.30 -5.66
CA GLU A 163 -8.07 -5.21 -6.80
C GLU A 163 -9.42 -5.01 -7.51
N VAL A 164 -9.65 -3.79 -7.93
CA VAL A 164 -10.87 -3.36 -8.62
C VAL A 164 -10.55 -2.84 -10.03
N ASN A 165 -11.52 -2.90 -10.90
CA ASN A 165 -11.53 -2.25 -12.20
C ASN A 165 -12.26 -0.89 -12.14
N VAL A 166 -12.28 -0.16 -13.26
CA VAL A 166 -12.93 1.18 -13.33
C VAL A 166 -14.44 1.09 -13.07
N GLU A 167 -15.12 0.08 -13.61
CA GLU A 167 -16.58 -0.12 -13.41
C GLU A 167 -16.90 -0.32 -11.91
N GLU A 168 -16.08 -1.06 -11.20
CA GLU A 168 -16.26 -1.29 -9.76
C GLU A 168 -16.03 -0.03 -8.93
N ILE A 169 -15.09 0.84 -9.35
CA ILE A 169 -14.87 2.15 -8.72
C ILE A 169 -16.10 3.05 -8.95
N GLU A 170 -16.61 3.09 -10.18
CA GLU A 170 -17.80 3.87 -10.52
C GLU A 170 -19.05 3.37 -9.80
N ALA A 171 -19.18 2.05 -9.65
CA ALA A 171 -20.29 1.45 -8.91
C ALA A 171 -20.25 1.78 -7.40
N ALA A 172 -19.09 2.10 -6.83
CA ALA A 172 -18.97 2.53 -5.43
C ALA A 172 -19.37 4.00 -5.23
N ALA A 173 -19.31 4.83 -6.27
CA ALA A 173 -19.53 6.28 -6.17
C ALA A 173 -20.89 6.70 -5.57
N PRO A 174 -22.02 5.98 -5.78
CA PRO A 174 -23.28 6.30 -5.12
C PRO A 174 -23.28 6.06 -3.59
N PHE A 175 -22.35 5.27 -3.09
CA PHE A 175 -22.25 4.89 -1.68
C PHE A 175 -21.26 5.75 -0.92
N PHE A 176 -20.05 5.92 -1.45
CA PHE A 176 -18.97 6.70 -0.82
C PHE A 176 -17.98 7.21 -1.87
N LYS A 177 -17.24 8.26 -1.52
CA LYS A 177 -16.10 8.72 -2.33
C LYS A 177 -14.94 7.76 -2.16
N VAL A 178 -14.48 7.13 -3.25
CA VAL A 178 -13.27 6.31 -3.26
C VAL A 178 -12.06 7.23 -3.14
N ALA A 179 -11.32 7.12 -2.03
CA ALA A 179 -10.14 7.97 -1.77
C ALA A 179 -8.85 7.32 -2.28
N THR A 180 -8.78 5.98 -2.28
CA THR A 180 -7.63 5.23 -2.80
C THR A 180 -8.06 3.96 -3.51
N VAL A 181 -7.22 3.52 -4.45
CA VAL A 181 -7.30 2.18 -5.06
C VAL A 181 -5.96 1.48 -4.86
N GLN A 182 -5.99 0.23 -4.42
CA GLN A 182 -4.78 -0.58 -4.23
C GLN A 182 -4.81 -1.80 -5.14
N ASN A 183 -4.06 -1.77 -6.24
CA ASN A 183 -4.01 -2.83 -7.24
C ASN A 183 -2.58 -3.31 -7.48
N LEU A 184 -2.43 -4.54 -8.01
CA LEU A 184 -1.14 -5.03 -8.48
C LEU A 184 -0.63 -4.15 -9.62
N TYR A 185 0.52 -3.51 -9.39
CA TYR A 185 1.16 -2.68 -10.41
C TYR A 185 2.66 -2.51 -10.12
N ASN A 186 3.47 -2.72 -11.13
CA ASN A 186 4.92 -2.54 -11.10
C ASN A 186 5.47 -2.51 -12.53
N LEU A 187 6.78 -2.35 -12.68
CA LEU A 187 7.43 -2.35 -14.00
C LEU A 187 7.07 -3.57 -14.85
N GLY A 188 6.96 -4.76 -14.27
CA GLY A 188 6.67 -6.02 -14.98
C GLY A 188 5.18 -6.35 -15.10
N ASN A 189 4.30 -5.62 -14.44
CA ASN A 189 2.85 -5.86 -14.45
C ASN A 189 2.06 -4.55 -14.56
N ARG A 190 1.48 -4.35 -15.74
CA ARG A 190 0.73 -3.13 -16.11
C ARG A 190 -0.77 -3.37 -16.29
N LYS A 191 -1.31 -4.48 -15.77
CA LYS A 191 -2.73 -4.83 -15.96
C LYS A 191 -3.68 -3.76 -15.41
N SER A 192 -3.26 -3.02 -14.38
CA SER A 192 -4.05 -1.95 -13.76
C SER A 192 -3.79 -0.56 -14.37
N GLU A 193 -3.19 -0.46 -15.56
CA GLU A 193 -2.89 0.83 -16.21
C GLU A 193 -4.16 1.70 -16.35
N ALA A 194 -5.26 1.14 -16.87
CA ALA A 194 -6.52 1.86 -17.03
C ALA A 194 -7.09 2.38 -15.69
N VAL A 195 -6.90 1.62 -14.60
CA VAL A 195 -7.31 2.04 -13.25
C VAL A 195 -6.41 3.16 -12.73
N LEU A 196 -5.10 3.10 -13.01
CA LEU A 196 -4.18 4.19 -12.67
C LEU A 196 -4.53 5.49 -13.39
N ASP A 197 -4.79 5.43 -14.71
CA ASP A 197 -5.17 6.59 -15.50
C ASP A 197 -6.50 7.19 -15.03
N TYR A 198 -7.46 6.34 -14.68
CA TYR A 198 -8.71 6.76 -14.07
C TYR A 198 -8.48 7.45 -12.71
N ALA A 199 -7.66 6.85 -11.86
CA ALA A 199 -7.33 7.38 -10.53
C ALA A 199 -6.65 8.75 -10.63
N GLU A 200 -5.69 8.92 -11.56
CA GLU A 200 -5.02 10.19 -11.82
C GLU A 200 -6.02 11.29 -12.24
N LYS A 201 -6.91 10.97 -13.19
CA LYS A 201 -7.94 11.90 -13.67
C LYS A 201 -8.89 12.36 -12.57
N HIS A 202 -9.18 11.51 -11.59
CA HIS A 202 -10.16 11.78 -10.53
C HIS A 202 -9.55 12.16 -9.17
N GLY A 203 -8.21 12.28 -9.09
CA GLY A 203 -7.51 12.62 -7.84
C GLY A 203 -7.63 11.52 -6.77
N ILE A 204 -7.73 10.26 -7.19
CA ILE A 204 -7.76 9.07 -6.31
C ILE A 204 -6.32 8.60 -6.10
N GLY A 205 -5.91 8.37 -4.85
CA GLY A 205 -4.58 7.81 -4.56
C GLY A 205 -4.46 6.37 -5.11
N PHE A 206 -3.40 6.08 -5.85
CA PHE A 206 -3.14 4.74 -6.36
C PHE A 206 -2.01 4.10 -5.57
N ILE A 207 -2.31 3.02 -4.84
CA ILE A 207 -1.37 2.28 -4.01
C ILE A 207 -0.95 1.01 -4.75
N PRO A 208 0.24 0.95 -5.39
CA PRO A 208 0.70 -0.26 -6.05
C PRO A 208 1.17 -1.27 -5.00
N TRP A 209 0.54 -2.45 -4.93
CA TRP A 209 1.11 -3.52 -4.14
C TRP A 209 2.09 -4.35 -4.99
N TYR A 210 3.06 -5.01 -4.35
CA TYR A 210 4.19 -5.68 -5.00
C TYR A 210 5.02 -4.75 -5.89
N PRO A 211 5.37 -3.54 -5.40
CA PRO A 211 5.91 -2.46 -6.23
C PRO A 211 7.29 -2.77 -6.80
N LEU A 212 8.06 -3.65 -6.16
CA LEU A 212 9.44 -3.96 -6.55
C LEU A 212 9.55 -5.17 -7.50
N ALA A 213 8.46 -5.90 -7.77
CA ALA A 213 8.44 -7.11 -8.61
C ALA A 213 9.63 -8.05 -8.32
N ALA A 214 9.79 -8.42 -7.05
CA ALA A 214 10.98 -9.11 -6.55
C ALA A 214 11.34 -10.33 -7.42
N GLY A 215 12.50 -10.28 -8.04
CA GLY A 215 13.19 -11.39 -8.68
C GLY A 215 13.22 -11.39 -10.22
N GLU A 216 12.15 -11.08 -10.94
CA GLU A 216 12.17 -11.17 -12.41
C GLU A 216 12.83 -9.97 -13.12
N LEU A 217 12.61 -8.77 -12.59
CA LEU A 217 13.20 -7.54 -13.13
C LEU A 217 14.65 -7.33 -12.69
N ALA A 218 15.10 -8.03 -11.66
CA ALA A 218 16.47 -7.94 -11.15
C ALA A 218 17.47 -8.82 -11.92
N LYS A 219 17.07 -9.46 -13.03
CA LYS A 219 18.00 -10.28 -13.86
C LYS A 219 19.15 -9.43 -14.32
N GLU A 220 20.36 -9.97 -14.18
CA GLU A 220 21.58 -9.36 -14.72
C GLU A 220 21.39 -9.04 -16.22
N ARG A 221 21.82 -7.83 -16.64
CA ARG A 221 21.69 -7.28 -17.99
C ARG A 221 20.31 -6.77 -18.42
N SER A 222 19.31 -6.71 -17.51
CA SER A 222 18.05 -6.02 -17.82
C SER A 222 18.26 -4.51 -17.99
N VAL A 223 17.33 -3.82 -18.65
CA VAL A 223 17.35 -2.34 -18.75
C VAL A 223 17.36 -1.72 -17.34
N LEU A 224 16.57 -2.29 -16.42
CA LEU A 224 16.51 -1.86 -15.02
C LEU A 224 17.89 -1.96 -14.33
N SER A 225 18.62 -3.09 -14.49
CA SER A 225 19.93 -3.27 -13.88
C SER A 225 21.00 -2.32 -14.44
N LYS A 226 20.94 -2.02 -15.75
CA LYS A 226 21.85 -1.06 -16.39
C LYS A 226 21.62 0.36 -15.88
N ILE A 227 20.38 0.78 -15.74
CA ILE A 227 20.03 2.10 -15.20
C ILE A 227 20.43 2.20 -13.73
N ALA A 228 20.16 1.15 -12.93
CA ALA A 228 20.60 1.08 -11.54
C ALA A 228 22.13 1.27 -11.40
N GLN A 229 22.90 0.56 -12.21
CA GLN A 229 24.37 0.69 -12.23
C GLN A 229 24.80 2.11 -12.64
N LYS A 230 24.20 2.68 -13.69
CA LYS A 230 24.46 4.06 -14.17
C LYS A 230 24.24 5.09 -13.05
N LEU A 231 23.21 4.90 -12.23
CA LEU A 231 22.81 5.83 -11.16
C LEU A 231 23.46 5.52 -9.80
N GLY A 232 24.29 4.46 -9.69
CA GLY A 232 24.84 4.00 -8.42
C GLY A 232 23.76 3.62 -7.40
N ALA A 233 22.63 3.08 -7.89
CA ALA A 233 21.46 2.74 -7.11
C ALA A 233 21.14 1.24 -7.20
N THR A 234 20.25 0.75 -6.35
CA THR A 234 19.70 -0.60 -6.47
C THR A 234 18.53 -0.63 -7.48
N THR A 235 18.23 -1.81 -8.03
CA THR A 235 17.06 -2.00 -8.92
C THR A 235 15.75 -1.67 -8.20
N GLY A 236 15.64 -1.93 -6.89
CA GLY A 236 14.50 -1.54 -6.07
C GLY A 236 14.32 -0.03 -5.98
N GLN A 237 15.40 0.73 -5.80
CA GLN A 237 15.36 2.19 -5.77
C GLN A 237 14.93 2.77 -7.12
N VAL A 238 15.41 2.22 -8.22
CA VAL A 238 14.99 2.63 -9.57
C VAL A 238 13.51 2.31 -9.81
N ALA A 239 13.03 1.14 -9.35
CA ALA A 239 11.62 0.78 -9.46
C ALA A 239 10.72 1.74 -8.66
N ILE A 240 11.11 2.13 -7.45
CA ILE A 240 10.38 3.14 -6.64
C ILE A 240 10.36 4.48 -7.37
N ALA A 241 11.52 4.96 -7.84
CA ALA A 241 11.62 6.24 -8.54
C ALA A 241 10.78 6.24 -9.83
N TRP A 242 10.76 5.12 -10.55
CA TRP A 242 9.92 4.94 -11.72
C TRP A 242 8.42 5.05 -11.37
N LEU A 243 7.94 4.35 -10.33
CA LEU A 243 6.55 4.45 -9.85
C LEU A 243 6.18 5.90 -9.51
N LEU A 244 7.03 6.59 -8.75
CA LEU A 244 6.81 7.98 -8.37
C LEU A 244 6.78 8.94 -9.57
N LYS A 245 7.55 8.65 -10.62
CA LYS A 245 7.58 9.45 -11.87
C LYS A 245 6.41 9.14 -12.78
N ARG A 246 5.87 7.90 -12.75
CA ARG A 246 4.76 7.46 -13.61
C ARG A 246 3.47 8.25 -13.38
N SER A 247 3.17 8.64 -12.15
CA SER A 247 1.95 9.39 -11.85
C SER A 247 2.06 10.16 -10.53
N PRO A 248 1.49 11.37 -10.43
CA PRO A 248 1.47 12.15 -9.19
C PRO A 248 0.58 11.53 -8.10
N VAL A 249 -0.37 10.66 -8.44
CA VAL A 249 -1.25 9.98 -7.49
C VAL A 249 -0.68 8.65 -6.99
N MET A 250 0.51 8.26 -7.46
CA MET A 250 1.17 7.01 -7.10
C MET A 250 1.70 7.06 -5.66
N LEU A 251 1.32 6.06 -4.85
CA LEU A 251 1.67 5.91 -3.44
C LEU A 251 2.33 4.54 -3.22
N PRO A 252 3.59 4.32 -3.64
CA PRO A 252 4.26 3.03 -3.49
C PRO A 252 4.50 2.70 -2.02
N ILE A 253 4.25 1.44 -1.66
CA ILE A 253 4.36 0.91 -0.30
C ILE A 253 5.33 -0.28 -0.23
N PRO A 254 6.62 -0.10 -0.54
CA PRO A 254 7.58 -1.20 -0.44
C PRO A 254 7.65 -1.71 1.00
N GLY A 255 7.45 -3.01 1.19
CA GLY A 255 7.40 -3.66 2.50
C GLY A 255 8.67 -4.46 2.81
N THR A 256 9.13 -4.38 4.06
CA THR A 256 10.25 -5.16 4.57
C THR A 256 10.13 -5.34 6.09
N GLY A 257 10.72 -6.43 6.63
CA GLY A 257 10.96 -6.59 8.08
C GLY A 257 12.39 -6.23 8.49
N ASP A 258 13.19 -5.63 7.59
CA ASP A 258 14.60 -5.31 7.80
C ASP A 258 14.83 -3.78 7.78
N PRO A 259 15.43 -3.20 8.85
CA PRO A 259 15.71 -1.76 8.88
C PRO A 259 16.68 -1.29 7.79
N GLY A 260 17.63 -2.13 7.37
CA GLY A 260 18.58 -1.81 6.29
C GLY A 260 17.87 -1.72 4.93
N HIS A 261 16.96 -2.64 4.64
CA HIS A 261 16.14 -2.58 3.43
C HIS A 261 15.16 -1.40 3.45
N LEU A 262 14.66 -0.99 4.63
CA LEU A 262 13.87 0.24 4.75
C LEU A 262 14.68 1.46 4.31
N GLU A 263 15.92 1.58 4.81
CA GLU A 263 16.83 2.67 4.42
C GLU A 263 17.11 2.69 2.91
N GLU A 264 17.29 1.51 2.31
CA GLU A 264 17.45 1.38 0.85
C GLU A 264 16.20 1.85 0.10
N ASN A 265 15.02 1.41 0.52
CA ASN A 265 13.76 1.78 -0.12
C ASN A 265 13.54 3.30 -0.04
N VAL A 266 13.80 3.92 1.11
CA VAL A 266 13.63 5.37 1.30
C VAL A 266 14.54 6.17 0.36
N LYS A 267 15.75 5.71 0.07
CA LYS A 267 16.63 6.37 -0.90
C LYS A 267 16.03 6.47 -2.30
N GLY A 268 15.13 5.54 -2.67
CA GLY A 268 14.39 5.60 -3.93
C GLY A 268 13.51 6.84 -4.08
N ALA A 269 13.08 7.45 -2.96
CA ALA A 269 12.29 8.69 -2.98
C ALA A 269 13.03 9.90 -3.56
N ALA A 270 14.36 9.94 -3.41
CA ALA A 270 15.19 11.05 -3.88
C ALA A 270 15.91 10.74 -5.21
N LEU A 271 15.72 9.54 -5.76
CA LEU A 271 16.38 9.15 -7.01
C LEU A 271 15.72 9.84 -8.19
N ASN A 272 16.50 10.65 -8.89
CA ASN A 272 16.02 11.36 -10.08
C ASN A 272 16.28 10.53 -11.34
N LEU A 273 15.22 10.01 -11.95
CA LEU A 273 15.27 9.37 -13.26
C LEU A 273 15.20 10.45 -14.35
N SER A 274 16.18 10.46 -15.27
CA SER A 274 16.09 11.26 -16.49
C SER A 274 14.86 10.84 -17.31
N GLN A 275 14.47 11.67 -18.27
CA GLN A 275 13.37 11.31 -19.18
C GLN A 275 13.73 10.09 -20.03
N ASP A 276 14.96 10.06 -20.54
CA ASP A 276 15.47 8.95 -21.35
C ASP A 276 15.49 7.63 -20.57
N ASP A 277 15.94 7.65 -19.29
CA ASP A 277 15.93 6.44 -18.44
C ASP A 277 14.51 5.97 -18.15
N PHE A 278 13.58 6.89 -17.90
CA PHE A 278 12.17 6.57 -17.71
C PHE A 278 11.56 5.93 -18.96
N GLU A 279 11.76 6.52 -20.13
CA GLU A 279 11.27 5.99 -21.41
C GLU A 279 11.90 4.63 -21.76
N ALA A 280 13.19 4.45 -21.49
CA ALA A 280 13.85 3.17 -21.66
C ALA A 280 13.22 2.05 -20.81
N LEU A 281 12.82 2.38 -19.56
CA LEU A 281 12.09 1.45 -18.70
C LEU A 281 10.67 1.17 -19.23
N GLU A 282 9.97 2.20 -19.71
CA GLU A 282 8.64 2.05 -20.33
C GLU A 282 8.67 1.12 -21.55
N HIS A 283 9.68 1.27 -22.40
CA HIS A 283 9.83 0.45 -23.60
C HIS A 283 10.24 -0.99 -23.30
N ALA A 284 11.08 -1.21 -22.28
CA ALA A 284 11.57 -2.54 -21.94
C ALA A 284 10.48 -3.52 -21.52
N VAL A 285 9.32 -3.04 -21.10
CA VAL A 285 8.18 -3.85 -20.62
C VAL A 285 7.14 -4.06 -21.74
N LYS A 286 7.12 -3.21 -22.77
CA LYS A 286 6.18 -3.32 -23.89
C LYS A 286 6.61 -4.35 -24.96
N THR A 287 7.80 -4.91 -24.81
CA THR A 287 8.28 -5.95 -25.72
C THR A 287 8.07 -7.31 -25.05
N PRO A 288 7.19 -8.20 -25.59
CA PRO A 288 6.95 -9.53 -25.05
C PRO A 288 8.17 -10.43 -25.12
#